data_8627f3202542e14f1afbbef48752103d
#
_entry.id   8627f3202542e14f1afbbef48752103d
#
_cell.length_a   1.000
_cell.length_b   1.000
_cell.length_c   1.000
_cell.angle_alpha   90.00
_cell.angle_beta   90.00
_cell.angle_gamma   90.00
#
_symmetry.space_group_name_H-M   'P 1'
#
loop_
_entity.id
_entity.type
_entity.pdbx_description
1 polymer ?
#
loop_
_entity_poly.entity_id
_entity_poly.type
_entity_poly.pdbx_seq_one_letter_code
_entity_poly.pdbx_strand_id
1 'polypeptide(L)'
;QVASLVFESVPAERVIIMLRDDDGTDNMQIKVARTRGKLEPIDEVRISRTVMEEVLKNGQSVLTADAQHDPKYFSQTMALQGIRSVLAVPLSVDERTIFGLVYADSPTYEATFTEEHLNILTTLASVASIRVENASLMDARLERERMERELELATEIQQRFQPSAPPIVEGYQFQGISFSCYEI
;
A
#
# COMPACT_ATOMS: atom_id res chain seq x y z
N GLN A 1 12.05 3.96 7.22
CA GLN A 1 12.29 3.01 8.34
C GLN A 1 12.49 1.56 7.83
N VAL A 2 11.53 0.95 7.10
CA VAL A 2 11.64 -0.44 6.59
C VAL A 2 12.85 -0.61 5.67
N ALA A 3 13.04 0.26 4.68
CA ALA A 3 14.19 0.17 3.77
C ALA A 3 15.55 0.26 4.50
N SER A 4 15.62 1.04 5.57
CA SER A 4 16.85 1.13 6.39
C SER A 4 17.14 -0.20 7.09
N LEU A 5 16.12 -0.82 7.67
CA LEU A 5 16.26 -2.14 8.31
C LEU A 5 16.64 -3.23 7.30
N VAL A 6 16.12 -3.17 6.08
CA VAL A 6 16.54 -4.09 5.01
C VAL A 6 18.03 -3.91 4.70
N PHE A 7 18.51 -2.68 4.56
CA PHE A 7 19.93 -2.42 4.31
C PHE A 7 20.84 -2.86 5.46
N GLU A 8 20.38 -2.83 6.71
CA GLU A 8 21.13 -3.29 7.86
C GLU A 8 21.25 -4.82 7.93
N SER A 9 20.22 -5.53 7.46
CA SER A 9 20.05 -6.96 7.65
C SER A 9 20.32 -7.80 6.39
N VAL A 10 20.24 -7.20 5.21
CA VAL A 10 20.39 -7.86 3.91
C VAL A 10 21.42 -7.08 3.09
N PRO A 11 22.37 -7.76 2.38
CA PRO A 11 23.40 -7.09 1.58
C PRO A 11 22.86 -6.54 0.25
N ALA A 12 21.71 -5.87 0.30
CA ALA A 12 21.07 -5.25 -0.85
C ALA A 12 21.76 -3.94 -1.23
N GLU A 13 21.90 -3.67 -2.52
CA GLU A 13 22.34 -2.38 -3.04
C GLU A 13 21.13 -1.44 -3.25
N ARG A 14 20.01 -1.97 -3.72
CA ARG A 14 18.77 -1.21 -3.88
C ARG A 14 17.63 -1.89 -3.14
N VAL A 15 16.73 -1.07 -2.60
CA VAL A 15 15.47 -1.50 -1.98
C VAL A 15 14.34 -0.66 -2.53
N ILE A 16 13.29 -1.33 -2.99
CA ILE A 16 12.10 -0.73 -3.56
C ILE A 16 10.88 -1.30 -2.83
N ILE A 17 9.98 -0.42 -2.40
CA ILE A 17 8.70 -0.82 -1.81
C ILE A 17 7.59 -0.25 -2.69
N MET A 18 6.74 -1.13 -3.17
CA MET A 18 5.57 -0.79 -3.97
C MET A 18 4.31 -1.17 -3.22
N LEU A 19 3.31 -0.31 -3.29
CA LEU A 19 1.97 -0.57 -2.78
C LEU A 19 0.97 -0.40 -3.92
N ARG A 20 -0.14 -1.15 -3.83
CA ARG A 20 -1.28 -0.98 -4.71
C ARG A 20 -1.95 0.36 -4.43
N ASP A 21 -2.49 0.99 -5.46
CA ASP A 21 -3.23 2.23 -5.31
C ASP A 21 -4.62 1.96 -4.72
N ASP A 22 -5.09 2.87 -3.84
CA ASP A 22 -6.40 2.74 -3.18
C ASP A 22 -7.59 3.06 -4.11
N ASP A 23 -7.32 3.47 -5.37
CA ASP A 23 -8.35 3.84 -6.35
C ASP A 23 -9.08 2.64 -7.00
N GLY A 24 -8.79 1.42 -6.56
CA GLY A 24 -9.38 0.20 -7.10
C GLY A 24 -8.78 -0.24 -8.44
N THR A 25 -7.77 0.45 -8.93
CA THR A 25 -6.97 0.01 -10.09
C THR A 25 -5.88 -0.96 -9.64
N ASP A 26 -5.52 -1.90 -10.54
CA ASP A 26 -4.42 -2.86 -10.29
C ASP A 26 -3.04 -2.18 -10.44
N ASN A 27 -3.01 -0.87 -10.21
CA ASN A 27 -1.84 -0.05 -10.44
C ASN A 27 -0.93 -0.07 -9.20
N MET A 28 0.37 -0.28 -9.42
CA MET A 28 1.37 -0.32 -8.36
C MET A 28 2.14 0.98 -8.32
N GLN A 29 2.14 1.63 -7.15
CA GLN A 29 2.92 2.84 -6.90
C GLN A 29 4.20 2.54 -6.13
N ILE A 30 5.30 3.14 -6.56
CA ILE A 30 6.56 3.13 -5.81
C ILE A 30 6.42 4.11 -4.65
N LYS A 31 6.37 3.58 -3.44
CA LYS A 31 6.34 4.41 -2.22
C LYS A 31 7.75 4.69 -1.68
N VAL A 32 8.68 3.77 -1.91
CA VAL A 32 10.09 3.91 -1.51
C VAL A 32 10.98 3.31 -2.60
N ALA A 33 12.00 4.06 -3.02
CA ALA A 33 13.09 3.56 -3.84
C ALA A 33 14.41 4.17 -3.33
N ARG A 34 15.31 3.32 -2.85
CA ARG A 34 16.58 3.77 -2.24
C ARG A 34 17.74 2.91 -2.67
N THR A 35 18.90 3.53 -2.80
CA THR A 35 20.20 2.88 -2.98
C THR A 35 20.99 2.98 -1.69
N ARG A 36 21.75 1.95 -1.36
CA ARG A 36 22.64 1.91 -0.19
C ARG A 36 23.62 3.11 -0.21
N GLY A 37 23.69 3.81 0.90
CA GLY A 37 24.62 4.95 1.07
C GLY A 37 24.21 6.22 0.30
N LYS A 38 23.10 6.23 -0.44
CA LYS A 38 22.58 7.43 -1.11
C LYS A 38 21.33 7.95 -0.40
N LEU A 39 21.25 9.28 -0.24
CA LEU A 39 20.09 9.94 0.37
C LEU A 39 19.01 10.26 -0.66
N GLU A 40 19.39 10.39 -1.92
CA GLU A 40 18.47 10.75 -3.01
C GLU A 40 17.63 9.55 -3.43
N PRO A 41 16.35 9.74 -3.71
CA PRO A 41 15.50 8.70 -4.29
C PRO A 41 16.01 8.33 -5.69
N ILE A 42 15.66 7.14 -6.14
CA ILE A 42 15.97 6.68 -7.50
C ILE A 42 14.92 7.25 -8.45
N ASP A 43 15.34 8.02 -9.46
CA ASP A 43 14.43 8.66 -10.41
C ASP A 43 13.74 7.67 -11.35
N GLU A 44 14.44 6.61 -11.76
CA GLU A 44 13.89 5.60 -12.66
C GLU A 44 14.08 4.19 -12.09
N VAL A 45 12.96 3.58 -11.71
CA VAL A 45 12.93 2.21 -11.20
C VAL A 45 12.29 1.29 -12.21
N ARG A 46 13.03 0.26 -12.62
CA ARG A 46 12.52 -0.81 -13.49
C ARG A 46 12.71 -2.15 -12.82
N ILE A 47 11.60 -2.75 -12.41
CA ILE A 47 11.58 -4.11 -11.87
C ILE A 47 11.19 -5.09 -12.97
N SER A 48 11.72 -6.30 -12.93
CA SER A 48 11.34 -7.36 -13.85
C SER A 48 9.85 -7.68 -13.72
N ARG A 49 9.15 -7.70 -14.86
CA ARG A 49 7.73 -8.04 -14.91
C ARG A 49 7.47 -9.45 -14.37
N THR A 50 8.33 -10.39 -14.66
CA THR A 50 8.24 -11.78 -14.18
C THR A 50 8.29 -11.85 -12.66
N VAL A 51 9.20 -11.09 -12.03
CA VAL A 51 9.28 -11.02 -10.55
C VAL A 51 8.03 -10.39 -9.97
N MET A 52 7.53 -9.30 -10.57
CA MET A 52 6.29 -8.67 -10.12
C MET A 52 5.08 -9.61 -10.21
N GLU A 53 4.95 -10.34 -11.33
CA GLU A 53 3.86 -11.29 -11.52
C GLU A 53 3.92 -12.44 -10.52
N GLU A 54 5.11 -12.99 -10.25
CA GLU A 54 5.28 -14.07 -9.28
C GLU A 54 4.87 -13.64 -7.88
N VAL A 55 5.28 -12.45 -7.45
CA VAL A 55 4.98 -11.94 -6.11
C VAL A 55 3.53 -11.48 -5.99
N LEU A 56 3.04 -10.68 -6.95
CA LEU A 56 1.74 -10.01 -6.81
C LEU A 56 0.55 -10.91 -7.18
N LYS A 57 0.74 -11.83 -8.17
CA LYS A 57 -0.35 -12.72 -8.60
C LYS A 57 -0.31 -14.07 -7.91
N ASN A 58 0.89 -14.65 -7.75
CA ASN A 58 1.04 -15.99 -7.20
C ASN A 58 1.31 -15.98 -5.68
N GLY A 59 1.57 -14.81 -5.10
CA GLY A 59 1.89 -14.68 -3.67
C GLY A 59 3.22 -15.31 -3.27
N GLN A 60 4.08 -15.63 -4.24
CA GLN A 60 5.31 -16.35 -3.99
C GLN A 60 6.48 -15.38 -3.85
N SER A 61 7.26 -15.60 -2.80
CA SER A 61 8.54 -14.91 -2.65
C SER A 61 9.53 -15.38 -3.71
N VAL A 62 10.36 -14.45 -4.18
CA VAL A 62 11.39 -14.70 -5.19
C VAL A 62 12.76 -14.56 -4.55
N LEU A 63 13.59 -15.58 -4.73
CA LEU A 63 15.02 -15.56 -4.45
C LEU A 63 15.74 -16.05 -5.69
N THR A 64 16.60 -15.23 -6.26
CA THR A 64 17.57 -15.68 -7.27
C THR A 64 18.96 -15.14 -6.95
N ALA A 65 19.92 -16.05 -6.93
CA ALA A 65 21.33 -15.76 -6.67
C ALA A 65 22.07 -15.27 -7.92
N ASP A 66 21.59 -15.65 -9.11
CA ASP A 66 22.14 -15.25 -10.41
C ASP A 66 21.00 -15.04 -11.43
N ALA A 67 20.32 -13.90 -11.34
CA ALA A 67 19.19 -13.54 -12.19
C ALA A 67 19.53 -13.44 -13.68
N GLN A 68 20.82 -13.31 -14.04
CA GLN A 68 21.26 -13.23 -15.43
C GLN A 68 21.32 -14.60 -16.10
N HIS A 69 21.50 -15.67 -15.33
CA HIS A 69 21.55 -17.05 -15.81
C HIS A 69 20.35 -17.89 -15.35
N ASP A 70 19.44 -17.32 -14.60
CA ASP A 70 18.25 -18.00 -14.11
C ASP A 70 17.19 -18.09 -15.24
N PRO A 71 16.83 -19.29 -15.73
CA PRO A 71 15.90 -19.44 -16.85
C PRO A 71 14.50 -18.87 -16.56
N LYS A 72 14.11 -18.80 -15.28
CA LYS A 72 12.79 -18.32 -14.87
C LYS A 72 12.76 -16.79 -14.73
N TYR A 73 13.82 -16.20 -14.21
CA TYR A 73 13.82 -14.78 -13.82
C TYR A 73 14.65 -13.89 -14.73
N PHE A 74 15.37 -14.47 -15.69
CA PHE A 74 16.12 -13.68 -16.68
C PHE A 74 15.19 -12.68 -17.39
N SER A 75 15.61 -11.43 -17.41
CA SER A 75 14.96 -10.40 -18.22
C SER A 75 15.99 -9.43 -18.78
N GLN A 76 15.69 -8.90 -19.95
CA GLN A 76 16.52 -7.90 -20.60
C GLN A 76 16.70 -6.66 -19.70
N THR A 77 15.69 -6.32 -18.92
CA THR A 77 15.72 -5.23 -17.95
C THR A 77 16.78 -5.46 -16.86
N MET A 78 16.86 -6.69 -16.31
CA MET A 78 17.87 -7.04 -15.30
C MET A 78 19.28 -7.05 -15.90
N ALA A 79 19.44 -7.57 -17.12
CA ALA A 79 20.73 -7.57 -17.77
C ALA A 79 21.24 -6.15 -18.06
N LEU A 80 20.39 -5.25 -18.52
CA LEU A 80 20.75 -3.85 -18.79
C LEU A 80 21.10 -3.07 -17.51
N GLN A 81 20.49 -3.40 -16.38
CA GLN A 81 20.79 -2.79 -15.08
C GLN A 81 21.93 -3.48 -14.33
N GLY A 82 22.50 -4.52 -14.90
CA GLY A 82 23.56 -5.29 -14.25
C GLY A 82 23.16 -6.05 -12.99
N ILE A 83 21.84 -6.27 -12.80
CA ILE A 83 21.33 -6.95 -11.60
C ILE A 83 21.74 -8.41 -11.64
N ARG A 84 22.28 -8.89 -10.52
CA ARG A 84 22.71 -10.27 -10.38
C ARG A 84 21.86 -11.07 -9.43
N SER A 85 21.63 -10.58 -8.23
CA SER A 85 20.77 -11.27 -7.29
C SER A 85 19.55 -10.44 -6.94
N VAL A 86 18.44 -11.12 -6.73
CA VAL A 86 17.13 -10.50 -6.43
C VAL A 86 16.45 -11.23 -5.29
N LEU A 87 15.90 -10.44 -4.38
CA LEU A 87 14.90 -10.85 -3.40
C LEU A 87 13.64 -10.05 -3.63
N ALA A 88 12.49 -10.72 -3.65
CA ALA A 88 11.21 -10.03 -3.64
C ALA A 88 10.19 -10.81 -2.81
N VAL A 89 9.47 -10.11 -1.94
CA VAL A 89 8.47 -10.70 -1.05
C VAL A 89 7.18 -9.91 -1.10
N PRO A 90 6.01 -10.57 -0.96
CA PRO A 90 4.73 -9.87 -0.92
C PRO A 90 4.57 -9.08 0.39
N LEU A 91 3.83 -7.98 0.28
CA LEU A 91 3.23 -7.29 1.41
C LEU A 91 1.76 -7.73 1.47
N SER A 92 1.43 -8.51 2.47
CA SER A 92 0.09 -9.08 2.65
C SER A 92 -0.20 -9.23 4.13
N VAL A 93 -1.46 -9.19 4.51
CA VAL A 93 -1.92 -9.45 5.88
C VAL A 93 -2.40 -10.87 6.01
N ASP A 94 -2.93 -11.40 4.92
CA ASP A 94 -3.36 -12.78 4.79
C ASP A 94 -2.86 -13.39 3.47
N GLU A 95 -3.09 -14.68 3.26
CA GLU A 95 -2.67 -15.41 2.05
C GLU A 95 -3.38 -14.94 0.76
N ARG A 96 -4.46 -14.15 0.87
CA ARG A 96 -5.34 -13.79 -0.25
C ARG A 96 -5.19 -12.34 -0.68
N THR A 97 -4.79 -11.47 0.25
CA THR A 97 -4.79 -10.02 0.03
C THR A 97 -3.38 -9.49 -0.05
N ILE A 98 -2.83 -9.47 -1.25
CA ILE A 98 -1.51 -8.88 -1.53
C ILE A 98 -1.73 -7.44 -1.98
N PHE A 99 -1.26 -6.48 -1.19
CA PHE A 99 -1.40 -5.06 -1.47
C PHE A 99 -0.08 -4.38 -1.85
N GLY A 100 1.01 -5.14 -1.91
CA GLY A 100 2.30 -4.59 -2.29
C GLY A 100 3.40 -5.63 -2.35
N LEU A 101 4.61 -5.14 -2.53
CA LEU A 101 5.83 -5.95 -2.47
C LEU A 101 7.02 -5.16 -1.91
N VAL A 102 7.97 -5.87 -1.33
CA VAL A 102 9.32 -5.39 -1.05
C VAL A 102 10.27 -6.10 -1.99
N TYR A 103 11.02 -5.31 -2.74
CA TYR A 103 12.01 -5.78 -3.70
C TYR A 103 13.39 -5.28 -3.27
N ALA A 104 14.37 -6.16 -3.33
CA ALA A 104 15.77 -5.84 -3.08
C ALA A 104 16.65 -6.49 -4.15
N ASP A 105 17.67 -5.78 -4.62
CA ASP A 105 18.63 -6.32 -5.56
C ASP A 105 20.08 -5.96 -5.24
N SER A 106 20.99 -6.70 -5.86
CA SER A 106 22.41 -6.41 -5.85
C SER A 106 23.02 -6.67 -7.23
N PRO A 107 23.88 -5.75 -7.73
CA PRO A 107 24.64 -5.94 -8.97
C PRO A 107 25.94 -6.74 -8.77
N THR A 108 26.34 -7.02 -7.53
CA THR A 108 27.65 -7.61 -7.24
C THR A 108 27.59 -9.10 -6.98
N TYR A 109 28.64 -9.83 -7.34
CA TYR A 109 28.79 -11.25 -7.01
C TYR A 109 29.06 -11.48 -5.51
N GLU A 110 29.66 -10.51 -4.86
CA GLU A 110 30.03 -10.62 -3.43
C GLU A 110 28.83 -10.53 -2.50
N ALA A 111 27.72 -9.94 -2.99
CA ALA A 111 26.49 -9.75 -2.24
C ALA A 111 25.35 -10.64 -2.78
N THR A 112 25.61 -11.95 -2.86
CA THR A 112 24.61 -12.94 -3.27
C THR A 112 23.61 -13.18 -2.15
N PHE A 113 22.32 -13.18 -2.48
CA PHE A 113 21.26 -13.46 -1.51
C PHE A 113 21.15 -14.94 -1.21
N THR A 114 20.75 -15.24 0.03
CA THR A 114 20.57 -16.59 0.57
C THR A 114 19.16 -16.76 1.11
N GLU A 115 18.76 -18.00 1.43
CA GLU A 115 17.49 -18.31 2.10
C GLU A 115 17.37 -17.59 3.46
N GLU A 116 18.47 -17.36 4.16
CA GLU A 116 18.47 -16.60 5.42
C GLU A 116 18.04 -15.14 5.16
N HIS A 117 18.59 -14.52 4.11
CA HIS A 117 18.20 -13.17 3.71
C HIS A 117 16.73 -13.12 3.28
N LEU A 118 16.22 -14.16 2.61
CA LEU A 118 14.80 -14.27 2.26
C LEU A 118 13.92 -14.33 3.51
N ASN A 119 14.27 -15.12 4.49
CA ASN A 119 13.55 -15.24 5.76
C ASN A 119 13.53 -13.91 6.54
N ILE A 120 14.65 -13.21 6.57
CA ILE A 120 14.76 -11.89 7.19
C ILE A 120 13.82 -10.90 6.45
N LEU A 121 13.91 -10.84 5.12
CA LEU A 121 13.10 -9.92 4.33
C LEU A 121 11.61 -10.22 4.47
N THR A 122 11.22 -11.51 4.49
CA THR A 122 9.83 -11.95 4.72
C THR A 122 9.33 -11.50 6.09
N THR A 123 10.15 -11.64 7.12
CA THR A 123 9.80 -11.18 8.48
C THR A 123 9.61 -9.65 8.53
N LEU A 124 10.53 -8.90 7.92
CA LEU A 124 10.41 -7.44 7.82
C LEU A 124 9.19 -7.01 7.02
N ALA A 125 8.88 -7.72 5.92
CA ALA A 125 7.70 -7.47 5.11
C ALA A 125 6.41 -7.73 5.88
N SER A 126 6.33 -8.80 6.67
CA SER A 126 5.17 -9.11 7.52
C SER A 126 4.91 -8.00 8.54
N VAL A 127 5.96 -7.53 9.22
CA VAL A 127 5.82 -6.40 10.17
C VAL A 127 5.42 -5.11 9.45
N ALA A 128 5.98 -4.86 8.26
CA ALA A 128 5.63 -3.70 7.45
C ALA A 128 4.17 -3.77 7.00
N SER A 129 3.68 -4.94 6.59
CA SER A 129 2.31 -5.18 6.18
C SER A 129 1.31 -4.79 7.25
N ILE A 130 1.51 -5.27 8.48
CA ILE A 130 0.65 -4.94 9.63
C ILE A 130 0.64 -3.42 9.87
N ARG A 131 1.77 -2.75 9.75
CA ARG A 131 1.84 -1.30 9.96
C ARG A 131 1.13 -0.51 8.86
N VAL A 132 1.26 -0.93 7.61
CA VAL A 132 0.58 -0.29 6.48
C VAL A 132 -0.93 -0.46 6.61
N GLU A 133 -1.40 -1.67 6.91
CA GLU A 133 -2.82 -1.93 7.13
C GLU A 133 -3.39 -1.11 8.29
N ASN A 134 -2.71 -1.08 9.45
CA ASN A 134 -3.13 -0.27 10.57
C ASN A 134 -3.22 1.22 10.23
N ALA A 135 -2.29 1.75 9.44
CA ALA A 135 -2.33 3.13 8.96
C ALA A 135 -3.55 3.38 8.06
N SER A 136 -3.79 2.50 7.09
CA SER A 136 -4.96 2.59 6.19
C SER A 136 -6.29 2.51 6.95
N LEU A 137 -6.41 1.59 7.92
CA LEU A 137 -7.60 1.49 8.77
C LEU A 137 -7.82 2.75 9.62
N MET A 138 -6.75 3.36 10.12
CA MET A 138 -6.84 4.60 10.89
C MET A 138 -7.30 5.76 10.01
N ASP A 139 -6.77 5.89 8.80
CA ASP A 139 -7.17 6.93 7.85
C ASP A 139 -8.65 6.77 7.45
N ALA A 140 -9.10 5.55 7.15
CA ALA A 140 -10.50 5.26 6.85
C ALA A 140 -11.43 5.58 8.04
N ARG A 141 -10.99 5.31 9.26
CA ARG A 141 -11.74 5.65 10.48
C ARG A 141 -11.87 7.17 10.66
N LEU A 142 -10.78 7.91 10.49
CA LEU A 142 -10.80 9.38 10.60
C LEU A 142 -11.71 10.02 9.57
N GLU A 143 -11.71 9.52 8.34
CA GLU A 143 -12.59 10.00 7.28
C GLU A 143 -14.06 9.71 7.61
N ARG A 144 -14.37 8.52 8.10
CA ARG A 144 -15.71 8.17 8.57
C ARG A 144 -16.19 9.09 9.71
N GLU A 145 -15.36 9.31 10.73
CA GLU A 145 -15.67 10.19 11.85
C GLU A 145 -15.88 11.65 11.40
N ARG A 146 -15.18 12.06 10.32
CA ARG A 146 -15.39 13.37 9.71
C ARG A 146 -16.73 13.45 9.00
N MET A 147 -17.07 12.45 8.18
CA MET A 147 -18.36 12.39 7.48
C MET A 147 -19.53 12.36 8.46
N GLU A 148 -19.44 11.59 9.55
CA GLU A 148 -20.46 11.53 10.61
C GLU A 148 -20.70 12.92 11.22
N ARG A 149 -19.62 13.65 11.56
CA ARG A 149 -19.74 15.02 12.09
C ARG A 149 -20.34 16.01 11.09
N GLU A 150 -19.99 15.90 9.81
CA GLU A 150 -20.56 16.74 8.75
C GLU A 150 -22.07 16.49 8.61
N LEU A 151 -22.52 15.23 8.71
CA LEU A 151 -23.92 14.86 8.69
C LEU A 151 -24.69 15.36 9.92
N GLU A 152 -24.10 15.27 11.11
CA GLU A 152 -24.69 15.83 12.35
C GLU A 152 -24.90 17.35 12.22
N LEU A 153 -23.89 18.08 11.75
CA LEU A 153 -23.98 19.52 11.52
C LEU A 153 -25.07 19.87 10.47
N ALA A 154 -25.12 19.11 9.39
CA ALA A 154 -26.14 19.32 8.36
C ALA A 154 -27.55 19.11 8.91
N THR A 155 -27.73 18.08 9.74
CA THR A 155 -29.01 17.79 10.42
C THR A 155 -29.37 18.91 11.39
N GLU A 156 -28.45 19.41 12.20
CA GLU A 156 -28.69 20.53 13.11
C GLU A 156 -29.10 21.81 12.34
N ILE A 157 -28.41 22.13 11.27
CA ILE A 157 -28.73 23.26 10.41
C ILE A 157 -30.13 23.09 9.82
N GLN A 158 -30.47 21.91 9.27
CA GLN A 158 -31.75 21.63 8.70
C GLN A 158 -32.89 21.80 9.72
N GLN A 159 -32.71 21.30 10.95
CA GLN A 159 -33.66 21.45 12.04
C GLN A 159 -33.90 22.93 12.43
N ARG A 160 -32.86 23.76 12.39
CA ARG A 160 -33.00 25.21 12.66
C ARG A 160 -33.79 25.97 11.62
N PHE A 161 -33.84 25.49 10.39
CA PHE A 161 -34.63 26.06 9.31
C PHE A 161 -36.10 25.60 9.33
N GLN A 162 -36.42 24.57 10.11
CA GLN A 162 -37.80 24.12 10.22
C GLN A 162 -38.58 24.99 11.22
N PRO A 163 -39.81 25.40 10.89
CA PRO A 163 -40.65 26.14 11.82
C PRO A 163 -40.99 25.26 13.03
N SER A 164 -40.73 25.77 14.24
CA SER A 164 -41.00 25.07 15.50
C SER A 164 -42.50 24.91 15.81
N ALA A 165 -43.35 25.64 15.11
CA ALA A 165 -44.81 25.56 15.24
C ALA A 165 -45.48 25.87 13.87
N PRO A 166 -46.63 25.26 13.59
CA PRO A 166 -47.36 25.60 12.39
C PRO A 166 -47.84 27.05 12.42
N PRO A 167 -47.98 27.74 11.27
CA PRO A 167 -48.48 29.10 11.22
C PRO A 167 -49.95 29.15 11.65
N ILE A 168 -50.28 30.19 12.40
CA ILE A 168 -51.66 30.44 12.82
C ILE A 168 -52.33 31.33 11.79
N VAL A 169 -53.28 30.78 11.05
CA VAL A 169 -54.10 31.50 10.07
C VAL A 169 -55.56 31.28 10.41
N GLU A 170 -56.32 32.38 10.51
CA GLU A 170 -57.73 32.32 10.87
C GLU A 170 -58.55 31.49 9.83
N GLY A 171 -59.31 30.51 10.31
CA GLY A 171 -60.09 29.59 9.48
C GLY A 171 -59.30 28.39 8.89
N TYR A 172 -58.02 28.21 9.20
CA TYR A 172 -57.22 27.10 8.71
C TYR A 172 -56.47 26.37 9.84
N GLN A 173 -56.36 25.06 9.71
CA GLN A 173 -55.53 24.21 10.54
C GLN A 173 -54.42 23.62 9.70
N PHE A 174 -53.16 23.81 10.11
CA PHE A 174 -52.00 23.27 9.41
C PHE A 174 -51.34 22.18 10.28
N GLN A 175 -50.97 21.05 9.65
CA GLN A 175 -50.17 20.01 10.24
C GLN A 175 -49.09 19.60 9.24
N GLY A 176 -47.86 19.52 9.69
CA GLY A 176 -46.71 19.11 8.85
C GLY A 176 -45.83 18.15 9.64
N ILE A 177 -45.28 17.16 8.94
CA ILE A 177 -44.28 16.23 9.47
C ILE A 177 -43.07 16.28 8.54
N SER A 178 -41.89 16.41 9.12
CA SER A 178 -40.63 16.35 8.38
C SER A 178 -39.85 15.14 8.86
N PHE A 179 -39.42 14.31 7.93
CA PHE A 179 -38.54 13.17 8.20
C PHE A 179 -37.14 13.45 7.62
N SER A 180 -36.11 13.26 8.40
CA SER A 180 -34.73 13.28 7.92
C SER A 180 -34.48 12.11 6.97
N CYS A 181 -33.89 12.36 5.79
CA CYS A 181 -33.62 11.32 4.79
C CYS A 181 -32.47 10.35 5.21
N TYR A 182 -31.81 10.58 6.33
CA TYR A 182 -30.63 9.84 6.76
C TYR A 182 -30.78 9.13 8.11
N GLU A 183 -31.99 8.70 8.47
CA GLU A 183 -32.15 7.66 9.48
C GLU A 183 -32.30 6.31 8.76
N ILE A 184 -31.17 5.62 8.59
CA ILE A 184 -31.09 4.18 8.34
C ILE A 184 -30.30 3.56 9.48
#